data_921ccbecae251988c98e4c6c3a1de8ca
#
_entry.id   921ccbecae251988c98e4c6c3a1de8ca
#
_cell.length_a   1.000
_cell.length_b   1.000
_cell.length_c   1.000
_cell.angle_alpha   90.00
_cell.angle_beta   90.00
_cell.angle_gamma   90.00
#
_symmetry.space_group_name_H-M   'P 1'
#
loop_
_entity.id
_entity.type
_entity.pdbx_description
1 polymer ?
#
loop_
_entity_poly.entity_id
_entity_poly.type
_entity_poly.pdbx_seq_one_letter_code
_entity_poly.pdbx_strand_id
1 'polypeptide(L)'
;MMRKLALLIIILALIGGTGFWLLSAPSHVDPAKLAATAPGDPQRGMSIFWQGGCASCHAAPGAKGDARLVLAGGVNLVTPFGTFVTPNISPSKQGIGDWSFADLANAMMEGVSPDGSHFYPAFPYTSYARMQVQDIADLYAFLKTLPQSDNVAGPHKLSFPFTIRRGIGLWKRLFLSPQPVLTLANATDVIKRGQYLVEGPGHCGECHTPRDVIGGPDNTQWLAGAKAPEGKGVIPNITGGEGGIDSWSEKDISYALESSFTPDFDSLGGSMTDVVLNMAHLEPADRDAIAAYLKAVPAHPNGFPAAK
;
A
#
# COMPACT_ATOMS: atom_id res chain seq x y z
N MET A 1 15.18 -22.32 -46.73
CA MET A 1 15.42 -21.12 -45.87
C MET A 1 14.24 -20.80 -44.99
N MET A 2 13.03 -20.63 -45.52
CA MET A 2 11.80 -20.31 -44.76
C MET A 2 11.45 -21.27 -43.60
N ARG A 3 11.56 -22.62 -43.84
CA ARG A 3 11.26 -23.61 -42.75
C ARG A 3 12.23 -23.52 -41.59
N LYS A 4 13.53 -23.25 -41.81
CA LYS A 4 14.52 -23.06 -40.73
C LYS A 4 14.24 -21.77 -39.96
N LEU A 5 13.84 -20.68 -40.62
CA LEU A 5 13.46 -19.43 -40.01
C LEU A 5 12.18 -19.59 -39.16
N ALA A 6 11.16 -20.27 -39.69
CA ALA A 6 9.93 -20.55 -38.95
C ALA A 6 10.19 -21.38 -37.66
N LEU A 7 11.05 -22.42 -37.77
CA LEU A 7 11.43 -23.24 -36.63
C LEU A 7 12.16 -22.41 -35.58
N LEU A 8 13.08 -21.52 -35.97
CA LEU A 8 13.79 -20.64 -35.07
C LEU A 8 12.82 -19.70 -34.32
N ILE A 9 11.86 -19.11 -35.03
CA ILE A 9 10.84 -18.24 -34.42
C ILE A 9 10.00 -19.01 -33.39
N ILE A 10 9.59 -20.24 -33.73
CA ILE A 10 8.83 -21.09 -32.81
C ILE A 10 9.66 -21.40 -31.55
N ILE A 11 10.94 -21.78 -31.70
CA ILE A 11 11.82 -22.06 -30.56
C ILE A 11 12.00 -20.83 -29.70
N LEU A 12 12.24 -19.66 -30.28
CA LEU A 12 12.37 -18.40 -29.52
C LEU A 12 11.06 -18.02 -28.79
N ALA A 13 9.92 -18.24 -29.46
CA ALA A 13 8.61 -18.00 -28.81
C ALA A 13 8.35 -18.96 -27.64
N LEU A 14 8.72 -20.23 -27.76
CA LEU A 14 8.62 -21.22 -26.70
C LEU A 14 9.55 -20.87 -25.51
N ILE A 15 10.80 -20.52 -25.80
CA ILE A 15 11.77 -20.11 -24.77
C ILE A 15 11.27 -18.84 -24.07
N GLY A 16 10.86 -17.83 -24.85
CA GLY A 16 10.33 -16.57 -24.31
C GLY A 16 9.06 -16.77 -23.51
N GLY A 17 8.12 -17.56 -24.01
CA GLY A 17 6.87 -17.90 -23.32
C GLY A 17 7.09 -18.68 -22.02
N THR A 18 7.98 -19.69 -22.06
CA THR A 18 8.35 -20.44 -20.85
C THR A 18 9.07 -19.56 -19.83
N GLY A 19 10.02 -18.74 -20.29
CA GLY A 19 10.73 -17.78 -19.45
C GLY A 19 9.75 -16.80 -18.79
N PHE A 20 8.85 -16.21 -19.56
CA PHE A 20 7.80 -15.34 -19.04
C PHE A 20 6.96 -16.06 -17.98
N TRP A 21 6.48 -17.27 -18.26
CA TRP A 21 5.64 -18.04 -17.34
C TRP A 21 6.34 -18.35 -16.03
N LEU A 22 7.59 -18.79 -16.06
CA LEU A 22 8.38 -19.10 -14.87
C LEU A 22 8.75 -17.84 -14.08
N LEU A 23 9.19 -16.79 -14.75
CA LEU A 23 9.61 -15.55 -14.10
C LEU A 23 8.45 -14.75 -13.53
N SER A 24 7.26 -14.90 -14.06
CA SER A 24 6.04 -14.24 -13.56
C SER A 24 5.24 -15.11 -12.59
N ALA A 25 5.78 -16.25 -12.14
CA ALA A 25 5.08 -17.11 -11.17
C ALA A 25 4.83 -16.37 -9.85
N PRO A 26 3.65 -16.57 -9.21
CA PRO A 26 3.37 -16.02 -7.90
C PRO A 26 4.31 -16.62 -6.85
N SER A 27 4.75 -15.78 -5.92
CA SER A 27 5.44 -16.18 -4.69
C SER A 27 4.45 -16.23 -3.53
N HIS A 28 4.80 -16.94 -2.48
CA HIS A 28 3.98 -17.06 -1.27
C HIS A 28 4.85 -16.85 -0.04
N VAL A 29 4.23 -16.38 1.03
CA VAL A 29 4.88 -16.29 2.34
C VAL A 29 5.30 -17.69 2.79
N ASP A 30 6.50 -17.79 3.36
CA ASP A 30 7.02 -19.05 3.87
C ASP A 30 6.04 -19.74 4.83
N PRO A 31 5.56 -20.96 4.52
CA PRO A 31 4.63 -21.69 5.37
C PRO A 31 5.14 -21.89 6.80
N ALA A 32 6.47 -22.00 7.00
CA ALA A 32 7.05 -22.13 8.33
C ALA A 32 6.88 -20.85 9.16
N LYS A 33 6.97 -19.67 8.54
CA LYS A 33 6.68 -18.39 9.22
C LYS A 33 5.21 -18.29 9.61
N LEU A 34 4.30 -18.69 8.72
CA LEU A 34 2.86 -18.69 9.01
C LEU A 34 2.52 -19.65 10.16
N ALA A 35 3.11 -20.85 10.15
CA ALA A 35 2.88 -21.86 11.19
C ALA A 35 3.47 -21.47 12.57
N ALA A 36 4.53 -20.66 12.57
CA ALA A 36 5.16 -20.16 13.80
C ALA A 36 4.46 -18.92 14.39
N THR A 37 3.49 -18.33 13.66
CA THR A 37 2.77 -17.12 14.10
C THR A 37 1.75 -17.49 15.17
N ALA A 38 1.71 -16.71 16.26
CA ALA A 38 0.73 -16.87 17.32
C ALA A 38 -0.70 -16.55 16.82
N PRO A 39 -1.75 -17.03 17.48
CA PRO A 39 -3.12 -16.62 17.19
C PRO A 39 -3.26 -15.09 17.25
N GLY A 40 -3.99 -14.53 16.29
CA GLY A 40 -4.18 -13.10 16.19
C GLY A 40 -5.02 -12.53 17.34
N ASP A 41 -4.68 -11.32 17.76
CA ASP A 41 -5.41 -10.54 18.76
C ASP A 41 -6.22 -9.45 18.05
N PRO A 42 -7.56 -9.47 18.12
CA PRO A 42 -8.38 -8.48 17.43
C PRO A 42 -8.22 -7.06 17.99
N GLN A 43 -7.80 -6.86 19.24
CA GLN A 43 -7.57 -5.51 19.75
C GLN A 43 -6.31 -4.88 19.14
N ARG A 44 -5.21 -5.64 19.06
CA ARG A 44 -4.03 -5.20 18.31
C ARG A 44 -4.36 -5.03 16.83
N GLY A 45 -5.15 -5.95 16.26
CA GLY A 45 -5.61 -5.89 14.88
C GLY A 45 -6.40 -4.63 14.54
N MET A 46 -7.19 -4.10 15.47
CA MET A 46 -7.87 -2.83 15.31
C MET A 46 -6.89 -1.66 15.12
N SER A 47 -5.80 -1.64 15.88
CA SER A 47 -4.75 -0.62 15.68
C SER A 47 -4.11 -0.73 14.29
N ILE A 48 -3.78 -1.95 13.84
CA ILE A 48 -3.22 -2.20 12.50
C ILE A 48 -4.22 -1.78 11.40
N PHE A 49 -5.51 -2.04 11.59
CA PHE A 49 -6.56 -1.65 10.66
C PHE A 49 -6.60 -0.13 10.42
N TRP A 50 -6.51 0.66 11.50
CA TRP A 50 -6.46 2.11 11.39
C TRP A 50 -5.12 2.61 10.85
N GLN A 51 -4.00 2.02 11.27
CA GLN A 51 -2.68 2.32 10.68
C GLN A 51 -2.66 2.11 9.17
N GLY A 52 -3.25 1.00 8.70
CA GLY A 52 -3.33 0.64 7.28
C GLY A 52 -4.40 1.39 6.49
N GLY A 53 -5.22 2.22 7.14
CA GLY A 53 -6.25 2.99 6.46
C GLY A 53 -7.27 2.15 5.67
N CYS A 54 -7.51 0.89 6.08
CA CYS A 54 -8.34 -0.06 5.33
C CYS A 54 -9.72 0.51 4.99
N ALA A 55 -10.33 1.25 5.92
CA ALA A 55 -11.63 1.87 5.74
C ALA A 55 -11.67 2.91 4.62
N SER A 56 -10.57 3.62 4.34
CA SER A 56 -10.53 4.67 3.32
C SER A 56 -10.83 4.15 1.90
N CYS A 57 -10.38 2.92 1.63
CA CYS A 57 -10.59 2.28 0.33
C CYS A 57 -11.72 1.26 0.35
N HIS A 58 -11.90 0.53 1.45
CA HIS A 58 -12.78 -0.64 1.49
C HIS A 58 -14.16 -0.39 2.12
N ALA A 59 -14.37 0.71 2.85
CA ALA A 59 -15.73 1.11 3.21
C ALA A 59 -16.53 1.52 1.97
N ALA A 60 -17.85 1.49 2.06
CA ALA A 60 -18.70 1.98 0.98
C ALA A 60 -18.42 3.46 0.69
N PRO A 61 -18.53 3.91 -0.58
CA PRO A 61 -18.32 5.32 -0.91
C PRO A 61 -19.18 6.26 -0.05
N GLY A 62 -18.53 7.23 0.61
CA GLY A 62 -19.22 8.20 1.48
C GLY A 62 -19.58 7.70 2.87
N ALA A 63 -19.15 6.50 3.28
CA ALA A 63 -19.38 5.97 4.63
C ALA A 63 -18.73 6.86 5.70
N LYS A 64 -19.44 7.08 6.82
CA LYS A 64 -19.01 7.90 7.96
C LYS A 64 -19.26 7.17 9.27
N GLY A 65 -18.51 7.54 10.31
CA GLY A 65 -18.63 6.91 11.63
C GLY A 65 -18.51 5.38 11.54
N ASP A 66 -19.37 4.68 12.25
CA ASP A 66 -19.34 3.21 12.33
C ASP A 66 -19.60 2.52 10.98
N ALA A 67 -20.25 3.19 10.01
CA ALA A 67 -20.42 2.66 8.66
C ALA A 67 -19.07 2.43 7.94
N ARG A 68 -17.98 3.08 8.37
CA ARG A 68 -16.62 2.83 7.87
C ARG A 68 -16.09 1.43 8.22
N LEU A 69 -16.68 0.77 9.20
CA LEU A 69 -16.34 -0.61 9.57
C LEU A 69 -17.03 -1.66 8.69
N VAL A 70 -18.00 -1.24 7.84
CA VAL A 70 -18.62 -2.11 6.85
C VAL A 70 -17.80 -2.05 5.57
N LEU A 71 -16.91 -3.02 5.37
CA LEU A 71 -15.93 -3.01 4.30
C LEU A 71 -16.48 -3.52 2.97
N ALA A 72 -17.56 -2.89 2.51
CA ALA A 72 -18.33 -3.29 1.33
C ALA A 72 -17.59 -3.08 -0.01
N GLY A 73 -16.53 -2.29 -0.04
CA GLY A 73 -15.82 -1.92 -1.27
C GLY A 73 -16.60 -0.99 -2.19
N GLY A 74 -16.16 -0.88 -3.44
CA GLY A 74 -16.84 -0.11 -4.48
C GLY A 74 -16.26 1.30 -4.73
N VAL A 75 -15.21 1.70 -3.99
CA VAL A 75 -14.48 2.94 -4.28
C VAL A 75 -13.71 2.80 -5.58
N ASN A 76 -13.76 3.82 -6.44
CA ASN A 76 -13.03 3.89 -7.69
C ASN A 76 -11.72 4.65 -7.52
N LEU A 77 -10.60 3.96 -7.71
CA LEU A 77 -9.26 4.54 -7.72
C LEU A 77 -8.86 4.82 -9.17
N VAL A 78 -8.90 6.09 -9.57
CA VAL A 78 -8.53 6.51 -10.93
C VAL A 78 -7.02 6.69 -11.01
N THR A 79 -6.39 6.05 -12.00
CA THR A 79 -4.95 6.11 -12.22
C THR A 79 -4.64 6.21 -13.71
N PRO A 80 -3.39 6.50 -14.11
CA PRO A 80 -2.98 6.48 -15.52
C PRO A 80 -3.16 5.10 -16.21
N PHE A 81 -3.29 4.02 -15.45
CA PHE A 81 -3.45 2.65 -15.95
C PHE A 81 -4.92 2.24 -16.13
N GLY A 82 -5.84 3.06 -15.65
CA GLY A 82 -7.28 2.84 -15.63
C GLY A 82 -7.87 2.98 -14.24
N THR A 83 -9.11 2.52 -14.07
CA THR A 83 -9.83 2.60 -12.79
C THR A 83 -9.81 1.25 -12.10
N PHE A 84 -9.25 1.23 -10.89
CA PHE A 84 -9.32 0.08 -10.00
C PHE A 84 -10.54 0.24 -9.08
N VAL A 85 -11.31 -0.81 -8.94
CA VAL A 85 -12.46 -0.85 -8.03
C VAL A 85 -12.05 -1.62 -6.79
N THR A 86 -12.19 -1.01 -5.60
CA THR A 86 -11.82 -1.68 -4.35
C THR A 86 -12.78 -2.83 -4.05
N PRO A 87 -12.28 -4.02 -3.68
CA PRO A 87 -13.13 -5.16 -3.39
C PRO A 87 -13.82 -5.03 -2.02
N ASN A 88 -14.91 -5.77 -1.85
CA ASN A 88 -15.45 -6.11 -0.55
C ASN A 88 -14.44 -6.98 0.21
N ILE A 89 -14.03 -6.54 1.41
CA ILE A 89 -13.17 -7.31 2.32
C ILE A 89 -13.84 -7.53 3.69
N SER A 90 -15.16 -7.41 3.75
CA SER A 90 -15.91 -7.80 4.94
C SER A 90 -15.84 -9.32 5.16
N PRO A 91 -16.12 -9.82 6.38
CA PRO A 91 -16.09 -11.25 6.69
C PRO A 91 -17.34 -11.98 6.15
N SER A 92 -17.80 -11.61 4.97
CA SER A 92 -18.90 -12.25 4.26
C SER A 92 -18.40 -13.19 3.16
N LYS A 93 -19.29 -13.99 2.61
CA LYS A 93 -18.99 -14.85 1.45
C LYS A 93 -18.58 -14.05 0.20
N GLN A 94 -19.09 -12.83 0.06
CA GLN A 94 -18.75 -11.92 -1.04
C GLN A 94 -17.44 -11.16 -0.82
N GLY A 95 -16.93 -11.18 0.42
CA GLY A 95 -15.67 -10.59 0.81
C GLY A 95 -14.58 -11.63 1.09
N ILE A 96 -13.99 -11.54 2.27
CA ILE A 96 -12.91 -12.44 2.71
C ILE A 96 -13.36 -13.45 3.78
N GLY A 97 -14.67 -13.74 3.86
CA GLY A 97 -15.25 -14.65 4.86
C GLY A 97 -14.64 -16.06 4.81
N ASP A 98 -14.39 -16.57 3.60
CA ASP A 98 -13.84 -17.90 3.36
C ASP A 98 -12.29 -17.93 3.32
N TRP A 99 -11.62 -16.76 3.43
CA TRP A 99 -10.17 -16.69 3.43
C TRP A 99 -9.57 -17.22 4.73
N SER A 100 -8.49 -17.96 4.60
CA SER A 100 -7.61 -18.32 5.71
C SER A 100 -6.68 -17.17 6.07
N PHE A 101 -6.00 -17.25 7.21
CA PHE A 101 -4.92 -16.34 7.56
C PHE A 101 -3.80 -16.33 6.50
N ALA A 102 -3.47 -17.52 5.97
CA ALA A 102 -2.45 -17.63 4.92
C ALA A 102 -2.85 -16.90 3.63
N ASP A 103 -4.15 -16.90 3.27
CA ASP A 103 -4.64 -16.16 2.11
C ASP A 103 -4.48 -14.65 2.30
N LEU A 104 -4.82 -14.12 3.49
CA LEU A 104 -4.62 -12.70 3.79
C LEU A 104 -3.14 -12.34 3.82
N ALA A 105 -2.29 -13.16 4.42
CA ALA A 105 -0.84 -12.93 4.46
C ALA A 105 -0.23 -12.91 3.05
N ASN A 106 -0.59 -13.86 2.18
CA ASN A 106 -0.16 -13.89 0.78
C ASN A 106 -0.68 -12.68 -0.01
N ALA A 107 -1.92 -12.27 0.23
CA ALA A 107 -2.48 -11.08 -0.40
C ALA A 107 -1.70 -9.82 -0.02
N MET A 108 -1.45 -9.62 1.28
CA MET A 108 -0.82 -8.41 1.79
C MET A 108 0.69 -8.37 1.53
N MET A 109 1.40 -9.47 1.72
CA MET A 109 2.88 -9.46 1.62
C MET A 109 3.37 -9.78 0.23
N GLU A 110 2.68 -10.65 -0.50
CA GLU A 110 3.10 -11.14 -1.81
C GLU A 110 2.21 -10.64 -2.95
N GLY A 111 1.09 -9.96 -2.64
CA GLY A 111 0.12 -9.50 -3.62
C GLY A 111 -0.44 -10.65 -4.46
N VAL A 112 -0.78 -11.78 -3.84
CA VAL A 112 -1.30 -12.99 -4.49
C VAL A 112 -2.64 -13.34 -3.89
N SER A 113 -3.65 -13.53 -4.73
CA SER A 113 -5.00 -13.95 -4.33
C SER A 113 -5.05 -15.46 -4.07
N PRO A 114 -6.11 -15.97 -3.39
CA PRO A 114 -6.25 -17.41 -3.11
C PRO A 114 -6.29 -18.29 -4.37
N ASP A 115 -6.70 -17.76 -5.53
CA ASP A 115 -6.68 -18.44 -6.82
C ASP A 115 -5.30 -18.41 -7.53
N GLY A 116 -4.28 -17.82 -6.90
CA GLY A 116 -2.93 -17.68 -7.43
C GLY A 116 -2.75 -16.50 -8.41
N SER A 117 -3.75 -15.66 -8.62
CA SER A 117 -3.63 -14.46 -9.44
C SER A 117 -2.85 -13.37 -8.72
N HIS A 118 -2.08 -12.55 -9.46
CA HIS A 118 -1.46 -11.38 -8.88
C HIS A 118 -2.47 -10.27 -8.64
N PHE A 119 -2.42 -9.60 -7.50
CA PHE A 119 -3.08 -8.31 -7.32
C PHE A 119 -2.32 -7.20 -8.04
N TYR A 120 -3.06 -6.19 -8.50
CA TYR A 120 -2.45 -4.97 -9.03
C TYR A 120 -1.86 -4.13 -7.90
N PRO A 121 -0.78 -3.35 -8.15
CA PRO A 121 -0.14 -2.52 -7.13
C PRO A 121 -0.94 -1.26 -6.72
N ALA A 122 -2.19 -1.16 -7.12
CA ALA A 122 -3.19 -0.29 -6.50
C ALA A 122 -3.58 -0.79 -5.09
N PHE A 123 -3.33 -2.05 -4.79
CA PHE A 123 -3.29 -2.61 -3.44
C PHE A 123 -1.85 -2.52 -2.94
N PRO A 124 -1.57 -1.82 -1.82
CA PRO A 124 -0.21 -1.41 -1.45
C PRO A 124 0.62 -2.54 -0.82
N TYR A 125 0.61 -3.74 -1.44
CA TYR A 125 1.39 -4.88 -0.97
C TYR A 125 2.91 -4.62 -1.01
N THR A 126 3.38 -3.68 -1.83
CA THR A 126 4.79 -3.25 -1.83
C THR A 126 5.23 -2.65 -0.50
N SER A 127 4.32 -2.00 0.20
CA SER A 127 4.52 -1.52 1.57
C SER A 127 4.24 -2.63 2.58
N TYR A 128 3.14 -3.34 2.45
CA TYR A 128 2.73 -4.39 3.38
C TYR A 128 3.71 -5.59 3.44
N ALA A 129 4.52 -5.80 2.41
CA ALA A 129 5.62 -6.78 2.44
C ALA A 129 6.62 -6.55 3.59
N ARG A 130 6.66 -5.34 4.17
CA ARG A 130 7.50 -4.96 5.31
C ARG A 130 6.85 -5.18 6.66
N MET A 131 5.57 -5.56 6.69
CA MET A 131 4.85 -5.82 7.93
C MET A 131 5.34 -7.09 8.61
N GLN A 132 5.18 -7.13 9.91
CA GLN A 132 5.36 -8.36 10.66
C GLN A 132 4.19 -9.32 10.41
N VAL A 133 4.48 -10.60 10.25
CA VAL A 133 3.45 -11.63 10.00
C VAL A 133 2.44 -11.68 11.16
N GLN A 134 2.91 -11.42 12.40
CA GLN A 134 2.03 -11.34 13.57
C GLN A 134 1.01 -10.20 13.47
N ASP A 135 1.41 -9.03 12.97
CA ASP A 135 0.49 -7.91 12.79
C ASP A 135 -0.60 -8.23 11.75
N ILE A 136 -0.27 -9.01 10.73
CA ILE A 136 -1.26 -9.50 9.76
C ILE A 136 -2.21 -10.52 10.41
N ALA A 137 -1.71 -11.37 11.32
CA ALA A 137 -2.56 -12.30 12.07
C ALA A 137 -3.53 -11.55 12.99
N ASP A 138 -3.05 -10.50 13.66
CA ASP A 138 -3.87 -9.64 14.50
C ASP A 138 -4.93 -8.91 13.67
N LEU A 139 -4.53 -8.33 12.53
CA LEU A 139 -5.47 -7.71 11.56
C LEU A 139 -6.52 -8.71 11.07
N TYR A 140 -6.11 -9.93 10.70
CA TYR A 140 -7.03 -10.98 10.29
C TYR A 140 -8.08 -11.29 11.37
N ALA A 141 -7.64 -11.43 12.62
CA ALA A 141 -8.54 -11.65 13.75
C ALA A 141 -9.54 -10.50 13.89
N PHE A 142 -9.10 -9.24 13.75
CA PHE A 142 -9.99 -8.08 13.81
C PHE A 142 -10.98 -8.05 12.64
N LEU A 143 -10.52 -8.25 11.40
CA LEU A 143 -11.38 -8.25 10.22
C LEU A 143 -12.53 -9.25 10.32
N LYS A 144 -12.29 -10.41 10.98
CA LYS A 144 -13.34 -11.42 11.20
C LYS A 144 -14.42 -10.97 12.21
N THR A 145 -14.18 -9.92 12.99
CA THR A 145 -15.18 -9.37 13.94
C THR A 145 -16.08 -8.30 13.30
N LEU A 146 -15.74 -7.80 12.10
CA LEU A 146 -16.43 -6.68 11.47
C LEU A 146 -17.78 -7.09 10.88
N PRO A 147 -18.69 -6.11 10.67
CA PRO A 147 -19.97 -6.37 10.03
C PRO A 147 -19.82 -6.94 8.62
N GLN A 148 -20.69 -7.88 8.25
CA GLN A 148 -20.73 -8.46 6.91
C GLN A 148 -21.41 -7.54 5.92
N SER A 149 -21.02 -7.65 4.64
CA SER A 149 -21.69 -6.99 3.52
C SER A 149 -21.79 -7.96 2.35
N ASP A 150 -22.95 -8.03 1.74
CA ASP A 150 -23.21 -8.83 0.54
C ASP A 150 -22.90 -8.06 -0.76
N ASN A 151 -22.31 -6.88 -0.66
CA ASN A 151 -21.95 -6.10 -1.84
C ASN A 151 -20.93 -6.83 -2.72
N VAL A 152 -21.20 -6.86 -4.01
CA VAL A 152 -20.30 -7.38 -5.05
C VAL A 152 -19.68 -6.19 -5.77
N ALA A 153 -18.41 -5.92 -5.49
CA ALA A 153 -17.67 -4.87 -6.19
C ALA A 153 -17.54 -5.21 -7.67
N GLY A 154 -17.68 -4.19 -8.52
CA GLY A 154 -17.52 -4.35 -9.96
C GLY A 154 -16.09 -4.68 -10.38
N PRO A 155 -15.86 -5.07 -11.65
CA PRO A 155 -14.54 -5.35 -12.17
C PRO A 155 -13.73 -4.06 -12.34
N HIS A 156 -12.40 -4.18 -12.34
CA HIS A 156 -11.51 -3.10 -12.74
C HIS A 156 -11.74 -2.71 -14.21
N LYS A 157 -11.55 -1.43 -14.52
CA LYS A 157 -11.68 -0.85 -15.88
C LYS A 157 -10.28 -0.48 -16.37
N LEU A 158 -9.56 -1.47 -16.94
CA LEU A 158 -8.18 -1.33 -17.37
C LEU A 158 -8.07 -1.46 -18.89
N SER A 159 -7.11 -0.73 -19.49
CA SER A 159 -6.78 -0.84 -20.91
C SER A 159 -5.70 -1.90 -21.13
N PHE A 160 -5.66 -2.48 -22.34
CA PHE A 160 -4.52 -3.30 -22.77
C PHE A 160 -3.24 -2.44 -22.82
N PRO A 161 -2.08 -2.93 -22.35
CA PRO A 161 -1.77 -4.31 -21.93
C PRO A 161 -1.99 -4.59 -20.42
N PHE A 162 -2.50 -3.64 -19.63
CA PHE A 162 -2.65 -3.77 -18.18
C PHE A 162 -3.68 -4.81 -17.75
N THR A 163 -4.47 -5.32 -18.69
CA THR A 163 -5.35 -6.49 -18.48
C THR A 163 -4.58 -7.81 -18.37
N ILE A 164 -3.31 -7.86 -18.78
CA ILE A 164 -2.46 -9.06 -18.65
C ILE A 164 -1.91 -9.14 -17.23
N ARG A 165 -2.74 -9.61 -16.31
CA ARG A 165 -2.45 -9.68 -14.86
C ARG A 165 -1.17 -10.47 -14.54
N ARG A 166 -0.85 -11.49 -15.34
CA ARG A 166 0.38 -12.29 -15.17
C ARG A 166 1.66 -11.45 -15.28
N GLY A 167 1.64 -10.37 -16.08
CA GLY A 167 2.77 -9.44 -16.21
C GLY A 167 3.16 -8.75 -14.90
N ILE A 168 2.24 -8.63 -13.94
CA ILE A 168 2.51 -8.09 -12.59
C ILE A 168 3.57 -8.92 -11.86
N GLY A 169 3.69 -10.24 -12.13
CA GLY A 169 4.74 -11.07 -11.56
C GLY A 169 6.16 -10.58 -11.93
N LEU A 170 6.37 -10.07 -13.15
CA LEU A 170 7.64 -9.45 -13.53
C LEU A 170 7.84 -8.09 -12.84
N TRP A 171 6.78 -7.28 -12.77
CA TRP A 171 6.80 -5.99 -12.07
C TRP A 171 7.21 -6.15 -10.60
N LYS A 172 6.67 -7.17 -9.91
CA LYS A 172 7.03 -7.48 -8.52
C LYS A 172 8.53 -7.80 -8.34
N ARG A 173 9.18 -8.43 -9.31
CA ARG A 173 10.63 -8.70 -9.23
C ARG A 173 11.47 -7.44 -9.19
N LEU A 174 10.94 -6.32 -9.68
CA LEU A 174 11.62 -5.03 -9.68
C LEU A 174 11.31 -4.22 -8.42
N PHE A 175 10.07 -4.30 -7.91
CA PHE A 175 9.57 -3.34 -6.93
C PHE A 175 9.09 -3.95 -5.60
N LEU A 176 8.85 -5.25 -5.52
CA LEU A 176 8.45 -5.90 -4.27
C LEU A 176 9.70 -6.29 -3.47
N SER A 177 9.84 -5.71 -2.28
CA SER A 177 10.93 -6.02 -1.34
C SER A 177 10.42 -5.96 0.10
N PRO A 178 10.71 -6.97 0.93
CA PRO A 178 10.42 -6.93 2.36
C PRO A 178 11.45 -6.13 3.18
N GLN A 179 12.49 -5.61 2.53
CA GLN A 179 13.52 -4.83 3.21
C GLN A 179 13.04 -3.39 3.44
N PRO A 180 13.46 -2.74 4.52
CA PRO A 180 13.23 -1.30 4.71
C PRO A 180 13.70 -0.50 3.48
N VAL A 181 12.99 0.59 3.18
CA VAL A 181 13.34 1.50 2.09
C VAL A 181 14.63 2.25 2.42
N LEU A 182 14.75 2.70 3.67
CA LEU A 182 15.93 3.42 4.13
C LEU A 182 16.72 2.59 5.16
N THR A 183 18.03 2.68 5.09
CA THR A 183 18.91 2.24 6.17
C THR A 183 19.38 3.47 6.95
N LEU A 184 18.81 3.67 8.14
CA LEU A 184 19.14 4.79 9.00
C LEU A 184 20.20 4.37 10.03
N ALA A 185 21.38 4.98 9.93
CA ALA A 185 22.44 4.78 10.92
C ALA A 185 22.02 5.36 12.29
N ASN A 186 22.22 4.60 13.36
CA ASN A 186 21.92 5.03 14.74
C ASN A 186 20.46 5.41 15.02
N ALA A 187 19.49 4.82 14.27
CA ALA A 187 18.07 5.04 14.54
C ALA A 187 17.70 4.58 15.95
N THR A 188 17.05 5.46 16.70
CA THR A 188 16.46 5.12 18.01
C THR A 188 15.27 4.16 17.83
N ASP A 189 14.80 3.55 18.91
CA ASP A 189 13.65 2.64 18.81
C ASP A 189 12.38 3.40 18.41
N VAL A 190 12.25 4.66 18.77
CA VAL A 190 11.16 5.54 18.32
C VAL A 190 11.22 5.73 16.80
N ILE A 191 12.40 6.05 16.26
CA ILE A 191 12.58 6.22 14.81
C ILE A 191 12.32 4.89 14.08
N LYS A 192 12.79 3.75 14.59
CA LYS A 192 12.53 2.42 14.01
C LYS A 192 11.04 2.09 14.01
N ARG A 193 10.31 2.44 15.09
CA ARG A 193 8.86 2.28 15.16
C ARG A 193 8.17 3.13 14.10
N GLY A 194 8.55 4.40 13.96
CA GLY A 194 8.04 5.30 12.93
C GLY A 194 8.35 4.81 11.51
N GLN A 195 9.57 4.32 11.28
CA GLN A 195 9.95 3.69 10.02
C GLN A 195 9.03 2.53 9.66
N TYR A 196 8.80 1.62 10.60
CA TYR A 196 7.89 0.50 10.43
C TYR A 196 6.49 0.97 10.05
N LEU A 197 5.96 1.98 10.77
CA LEU A 197 4.63 2.51 10.52
C LEU A 197 4.50 3.17 9.14
N VAL A 198 5.48 3.96 8.74
CA VAL A 198 5.47 4.73 7.48
C VAL A 198 5.74 3.84 6.26
N GLU A 199 6.72 2.93 6.36
CA GLU A 199 7.14 2.06 5.25
C GLU A 199 6.26 0.81 5.10
N GLY A 200 5.64 0.36 6.19
CA GLY A 200 4.79 -0.82 6.27
C GLY A 200 3.30 -0.47 6.25
N PRO A 201 2.57 -0.62 7.40
CA PRO A 201 1.11 -0.53 7.42
C PRO A 201 0.58 0.83 6.96
N GLY A 202 1.21 1.95 7.32
CA GLY A 202 0.78 3.29 6.94
C GLY A 202 1.01 3.65 5.47
N HIS A 203 1.86 2.93 4.77
CA HIS A 203 2.15 3.01 3.32
C HIS A 203 2.24 4.44 2.75
N CYS A 204 2.78 5.39 3.51
CA CYS A 204 2.85 6.81 3.14
C CYS A 204 3.57 7.03 1.79
N GLY A 205 4.60 6.21 1.53
CA GLY A 205 5.36 6.23 0.27
C GLY A 205 4.55 5.90 -0.97
N GLU A 206 3.40 5.23 -0.85
CA GLU A 206 2.56 4.92 -2.01
C GLU A 206 2.02 6.19 -2.70
N CYS A 207 1.78 7.23 -1.93
CA CYS A 207 1.36 8.54 -2.42
C CYS A 207 2.53 9.54 -2.47
N HIS A 208 3.35 9.59 -1.42
CA HIS A 208 4.37 10.63 -1.26
C HIS A 208 5.71 10.35 -1.95
N THR A 209 5.84 9.26 -2.70
CA THR A 209 7.05 8.93 -3.48
C THR A 209 6.75 8.97 -4.98
N PRO A 210 7.61 9.61 -5.81
CA PRO A 210 7.41 9.62 -7.26
C PRO A 210 7.38 8.21 -7.84
N ARG A 211 6.71 8.06 -8.98
CA ARG A 211 6.63 6.78 -9.69
C ARG A 211 7.13 6.91 -11.12
N ASP A 212 7.72 5.84 -11.62
CA ASP A 212 8.12 5.73 -13.00
C ASP A 212 6.94 5.47 -13.96
N VAL A 213 7.23 5.33 -15.24
CA VAL A 213 6.22 5.15 -16.30
C VAL A 213 5.48 3.80 -16.24
N ILE A 214 6.00 2.83 -15.50
CA ILE A 214 5.34 1.53 -15.26
C ILE A 214 4.75 1.44 -13.85
N GLY A 215 4.68 2.58 -13.13
CA GLY A 215 4.06 2.70 -11.83
C GLY A 215 4.92 2.20 -10.66
N GLY A 216 6.20 1.94 -10.87
CA GLY A 216 7.14 1.57 -9.82
C GLY A 216 7.54 2.77 -8.97
N PRO A 217 7.67 2.65 -7.63
CA PRO A 217 8.13 3.74 -6.78
C PRO A 217 9.61 4.04 -7.03
N ASP A 218 9.97 5.31 -7.13
CA ASP A 218 11.36 5.77 -7.13
C ASP A 218 11.86 5.95 -5.69
N ASN A 219 12.35 4.88 -5.10
CA ASN A 219 12.84 4.89 -3.73
C ASN A 219 14.09 5.76 -3.53
N THR A 220 14.75 6.24 -4.59
CA THR A 220 15.84 7.23 -4.48
C THR A 220 15.32 8.62 -4.13
N GLN A 221 14.02 8.84 -4.30
CA GLN A 221 13.30 10.06 -3.94
C GLN A 221 12.19 9.74 -2.91
N TRP A 222 12.50 8.87 -1.95
CA TRP A 222 11.56 8.42 -0.93
C TRP A 222 10.92 9.59 -0.20
N LEU A 223 9.58 9.65 -0.23
CA LEU A 223 8.74 10.68 0.38
C LEU A 223 8.95 12.12 -0.15
N ALA A 224 9.60 12.30 -1.31
CA ALA A 224 9.86 13.60 -1.92
C ALA A 224 8.61 14.26 -2.54
N GLY A 225 7.44 13.64 -2.42
CA GLY A 225 6.22 14.08 -3.09
C GLY A 225 6.09 13.56 -4.52
N ALA A 226 4.91 13.67 -5.09
CA ALA A 226 4.59 13.13 -6.40
C ALA A 226 3.52 13.96 -7.13
N LYS A 227 3.31 13.68 -8.42
CA LYS A 227 2.09 14.10 -9.12
C LYS A 227 0.91 13.26 -8.63
N ALA A 228 -0.23 13.89 -8.42
CA ALA A 228 -1.44 13.18 -8.08
C ALA A 228 -1.83 12.16 -9.18
N PRO A 229 -2.17 10.91 -8.84
CA PRO A 229 -2.43 9.86 -9.82
C PRO A 229 -3.64 10.15 -10.71
N GLU A 230 -4.60 10.91 -10.23
CA GLU A 230 -5.75 11.38 -11.00
C GLU A 230 -5.41 12.49 -12.01
N GLY A 231 -4.14 12.92 -12.08
CA GLY A 231 -3.62 13.86 -13.04
C GLY A 231 -3.84 15.34 -12.71
N LYS A 232 -4.40 15.66 -11.54
CA LYS A 232 -4.62 17.03 -11.08
C LYS A 232 -3.99 17.27 -9.73
N GLY A 233 -3.11 18.28 -9.63
CA GLY A 233 -2.43 18.63 -8.40
C GLY A 233 -1.17 17.82 -8.13
N VAL A 234 -0.65 18.02 -6.95
CA VAL A 234 0.57 17.38 -6.44
C VAL A 234 0.32 16.82 -5.05
N ILE A 235 1.01 15.74 -4.73
CA ILE A 235 1.12 15.19 -3.39
C ILE A 235 2.40 15.77 -2.80
N PRO A 236 2.36 16.44 -1.64
CA PRO A 236 3.49 17.21 -1.14
C PRO A 236 4.69 16.32 -0.77
N ASN A 237 5.87 16.94 -0.80
CA ASN A 237 7.08 16.43 -0.17
C ASN A 237 6.88 16.41 1.36
N ILE A 238 7.15 15.28 1.99
CA ILE A 238 7.08 15.13 3.46
C ILE A 238 8.45 14.79 4.06
N THR A 239 9.53 15.20 3.38
CA THR A 239 10.90 15.20 3.92
C THR A 239 11.30 16.61 4.38
N GLY A 240 12.48 16.75 5.01
CA GLY A 240 13.06 18.05 5.38
C GLY A 240 13.64 18.84 4.19
N GLY A 241 13.27 18.55 2.95
CA GLY A 241 13.72 19.27 1.78
C GLY A 241 12.91 20.52 1.47
N GLU A 242 13.37 21.29 0.48
CA GLU A 242 12.66 22.48 0.00
C GLU A 242 11.23 22.14 -0.44
N GLY A 243 10.26 22.89 0.05
CA GLY A 243 8.82 22.65 -0.21
C GLY A 243 8.23 21.48 0.57
N GLY A 244 9.01 20.87 1.49
CA GLY A 244 8.57 19.82 2.40
C GLY A 244 8.24 20.33 3.80
N ILE A 245 8.48 19.47 4.80
CA ILE A 245 8.14 19.74 6.20
C ILE A 245 9.35 20.17 7.06
N ASP A 246 10.35 20.84 6.45
CA ASP A 246 11.56 21.27 7.15
C ASP A 246 11.26 22.15 8.36
N SER A 247 10.38 23.13 8.19
CA SER A 247 9.98 24.08 9.24
C SER A 247 9.07 23.48 10.31
N TRP A 248 8.50 22.29 10.08
CA TRP A 248 7.58 21.66 11.04
C TRP A 248 8.36 20.95 12.13
N SER A 249 7.95 21.15 13.39
CA SER A 249 8.45 20.33 14.49
C SER A 249 7.81 18.92 14.47
N GLU A 250 8.39 17.98 15.19
CA GLU A 250 7.77 16.66 15.38
C GLU A 250 6.36 16.78 15.99
N LYS A 251 6.14 17.75 16.88
CA LYS A 251 4.82 18.03 17.46
C LYS A 251 3.82 18.54 16.45
N ASP A 252 4.26 19.40 15.52
CA ASP A 252 3.39 19.88 14.44
C ASP A 252 2.95 18.73 13.53
N ILE A 253 3.88 17.84 13.19
CA ILE A 253 3.60 16.66 12.36
C ILE A 253 2.62 15.72 13.09
N SER A 254 2.89 15.38 14.36
CA SER A 254 2.02 14.52 15.16
C SER A 254 0.61 15.12 15.32
N TYR A 255 0.53 16.43 15.57
CA TYR A 255 -0.73 17.15 15.67
C TYR A 255 -1.49 17.22 14.35
N ALA A 256 -0.80 17.46 13.22
CA ALA A 256 -1.43 17.47 11.92
C ALA A 256 -2.02 16.10 11.54
N LEU A 257 -1.35 15.01 11.92
CA LEU A 257 -1.85 13.64 11.73
C LEU A 257 -3.06 13.32 12.62
N GLU A 258 -3.25 14.02 13.73
CA GLU A 258 -4.41 13.85 14.62
C GLU A 258 -5.59 14.74 14.24
N SER A 259 -5.30 16.02 13.97
CA SER A 259 -6.30 17.09 13.89
C SER A 259 -6.60 17.60 12.48
N SER A 260 -5.75 17.27 11.50
CA SER A 260 -5.72 17.83 10.15
C SER A 260 -5.16 19.27 10.05
N PHE A 261 -4.87 19.96 11.15
CA PHE A 261 -4.37 21.34 11.07
C PHE A 261 -2.86 21.39 10.89
N THR A 262 -2.42 22.26 9.96
CA THR A 262 -1.02 22.58 9.72
C THR A 262 -0.55 23.68 10.68
N PRO A 263 0.78 23.90 10.85
CA PRO A 263 1.31 25.00 11.66
C PRO A 263 0.85 26.40 11.19
N ASP A 264 0.52 26.52 9.91
CA ASP A 264 0.04 27.78 9.30
C ASP A 264 -1.49 27.95 9.41
N PHE A 265 -2.16 27.13 10.24
CA PHE A 265 -3.61 27.14 10.43
C PHE A 265 -4.43 26.80 9.18
N ASP A 266 -3.80 26.16 8.19
CA ASP A 266 -4.47 25.52 7.07
C ASP A 266 -4.85 24.07 7.44
N SER A 267 -5.51 23.35 6.55
CA SER A 267 -5.92 21.96 6.78
C SER A 267 -5.41 21.02 5.70
N LEU A 268 -5.04 19.80 6.13
CA LEU A 268 -4.73 18.72 5.21
C LEU A 268 -6.00 18.31 4.47
N GLY A 269 -6.00 18.49 3.14
CA GLY A 269 -7.15 18.25 2.27
C GLY A 269 -7.00 17.04 1.36
N GLY A 270 -7.97 16.87 0.46
CA GLY A 270 -7.96 15.77 -0.51
C GLY A 270 -7.98 14.41 0.17
N SER A 271 -7.19 13.47 -0.36
CA SER A 271 -7.09 12.11 0.18
C SER A 271 -6.48 12.05 1.59
N MET A 272 -5.74 13.09 2.02
CA MET A 272 -5.20 13.16 3.39
C MET A 272 -6.30 13.30 4.45
N THR A 273 -7.48 13.80 4.11
CA THR A 273 -8.63 13.83 5.04
C THR A 273 -8.96 12.43 5.58
N ASP A 274 -9.03 11.42 4.72
CA ASP A 274 -9.27 10.05 5.15
C ASP A 274 -8.10 9.46 5.93
N VAL A 275 -6.87 9.82 5.56
CA VAL A 275 -5.66 9.40 6.29
C VAL A 275 -5.69 9.94 7.71
N VAL A 276 -5.97 11.22 7.91
CA VAL A 276 -6.07 11.82 9.26
C VAL A 276 -7.18 11.18 10.08
N LEU A 277 -8.34 10.93 9.49
CA LEU A 277 -9.43 10.21 10.18
C LEU A 277 -9.00 8.83 10.69
N ASN A 278 -8.07 8.16 10.02
CA ASN A 278 -7.52 6.90 10.49
C ASN A 278 -6.41 7.13 11.54
N MET A 279 -5.49 8.06 11.29
CA MET A 279 -4.36 8.36 12.18
C MET A 279 -4.82 8.89 13.55
N ALA A 280 -5.98 9.54 13.63
CA ALA A 280 -6.59 9.96 14.89
C ALA A 280 -6.94 8.79 15.84
N HIS A 281 -7.07 7.56 15.32
CA HIS A 281 -7.27 6.35 16.11
C HIS A 281 -5.98 5.74 16.67
N LEU A 282 -4.81 6.20 16.23
CA LEU A 282 -3.53 5.71 16.72
C LEU A 282 -3.23 6.27 18.12
N GLU A 283 -2.49 5.48 18.88
CA GLU A 283 -1.91 5.99 20.14
C GLU A 283 -0.99 7.19 19.83
N PRO A 284 -0.96 8.21 20.69
CA PRO A 284 -0.08 9.38 20.50
C PRO A 284 1.37 9.00 20.24
N ALA A 285 1.90 7.99 20.94
CA ALA A 285 3.27 7.52 20.79
C ALA A 285 3.57 7.01 19.36
N ASP A 286 2.60 6.43 18.65
CA ASP A 286 2.77 5.98 17.27
C ASP A 286 2.80 7.18 16.30
N ARG A 287 1.96 8.21 16.51
CA ARG A 287 2.04 9.46 15.73
C ARG A 287 3.36 10.20 15.96
N ASP A 288 3.83 10.24 17.20
CA ASP A 288 5.14 10.82 17.54
C ASP A 288 6.29 10.04 16.89
N ALA A 289 6.18 8.72 16.85
CA ALA A 289 7.16 7.88 16.17
C ALA A 289 7.17 8.13 14.64
N ILE A 290 6.01 8.28 14.02
CA ILE A 290 5.90 8.69 12.60
C ILE A 290 6.60 10.03 12.39
N ALA A 291 6.33 11.03 13.23
CA ALA A 291 6.95 12.35 13.15
C ALA A 291 8.49 12.28 13.28
N ALA A 292 8.98 11.54 14.26
CA ALA A 292 10.42 11.34 14.48
C ALA A 292 11.09 10.67 13.26
N TYR A 293 10.43 9.68 12.64
CA TYR A 293 10.96 9.06 11.42
C TYR A 293 10.96 10.04 10.26
N LEU A 294 9.87 10.79 10.01
CA LEU A 294 9.81 11.76 8.92
C LEU A 294 10.89 12.84 9.03
N LYS A 295 11.23 13.27 10.25
CA LYS A 295 12.34 14.20 10.49
C LYS A 295 13.73 13.55 10.33
N ALA A 296 13.84 12.23 10.42
CA ALA A 296 15.07 11.47 10.21
C ALA A 296 15.30 11.06 8.74
N VAL A 297 14.27 11.15 7.89
CA VAL A 297 14.40 10.88 6.44
C VAL A 297 15.32 11.92 5.81
N PRO A 298 16.29 11.51 4.97
CA PRO A 298 17.12 12.46 4.23
C PRO A 298 16.28 13.46 3.45
N ALA A 299 16.69 14.73 3.50
CA ALA A 299 16.02 15.79 2.75
C ALA A 299 16.11 15.55 1.24
N HIS A 300 15.00 15.60 0.56
CA HIS A 300 14.91 15.52 -0.89
C HIS A 300 14.34 16.80 -1.49
N PRO A 301 14.78 17.21 -2.70
CA PRO A 301 14.03 18.19 -3.48
C PRO A 301 12.67 17.61 -3.85
N ASN A 302 11.72 18.48 -4.23
CA ASN A 302 10.41 18.00 -4.67
C ASN A 302 10.52 16.98 -5.81
N GLY A 303 9.86 15.82 -5.65
CA GLY A 303 9.78 14.75 -6.63
C GLY A 303 8.84 15.02 -7.81
N PHE A 304 8.36 16.25 -7.94
CA PHE A 304 7.51 16.73 -9.03
C PHE A 304 8.03 18.06 -9.57
N PRO A 305 7.85 18.38 -10.88
CA PRO A 305 8.28 19.65 -11.45
C PRO A 305 7.59 20.82 -10.75
N ALA A 306 8.32 21.94 -10.58
CA ALA A 306 7.73 23.20 -10.14
C ALA A 306 6.53 23.57 -11.02
N ALA A 307 5.49 24.14 -10.43
CA ALA A 307 4.38 24.70 -11.19
C ALA A 307 4.92 25.78 -12.14
N LYS A 308 4.59 25.66 -13.44
CA LYS A 308 4.96 26.67 -14.44
C LYS A 308 4.04 27.86 -14.33
#